data_52fdb8ae86a18763b0d5e6e6e1db7bf3
#
_entry.id   52fdb8ae86a18763b0d5e6e6e1db7bf3
#
_cell.length_a   1.000
_cell.length_b   1.000
_cell.length_c   1.000
_cell.angle_alpha   90.00
_cell.angle_beta   90.00
_cell.angle_gamma   90.00
#
_symmetry.space_group_name_H-M   'P 1'
#
loop_
_entity.id
_entity.type
_entity.pdbx_description
1 polymer ?
#
loop_
_entity_poly.entity_id
_entity_poly.type
_entity_poly.pdbx_seq_one_letter_code
_entity_poly.pdbx_strand_id
1 'polypeptide(L)'
;MKVGTYKGHVIAVFLRDEHCPPHVHVRGKQWDARFRFSFLDGRVELWDVDPERRRPPPGILEGIRQTLMQRHVLARVRRIWWEKLQTVCLENHSWDWDADEVVPGLIIRRGVYVIANARHDVAGQRTLLNLVRAPD
;
A
#
# COMPACT_ATOMS: atom_id res chain seq x y z
N MET A 1 -7.69 2.42 12.61
CA MET A 1 -6.64 2.15 13.63
C MET A 1 -5.40 2.99 13.36
N LYS A 2 -4.91 3.61 14.40
CA LYS A 2 -3.71 4.43 14.34
C LYS A 2 -2.47 3.58 14.06
N VAL A 3 -1.64 4.03 13.12
CA VAL A 3 -0.39 3.36 12.77
C VAL A 3 0.84 4.21 13.11
N GLY A 4 0.69 5.51 13.26
CA GLY A 4 1.77 6.42 13.61
C GLY A 4 1.28 7.85 13.72
N THR A 5 2.24 8.74 14.00
CA THR A 5 1.97 10.19 14.05
C THR A 5 3.15 10.96 13.45
N TYR A 6 2.86 12.13 12.91
CA TYR A 6 3.87 13.08 12.49
C TYR A 6 3.40 14.48 12.87
N LYS A 7 4.15 15.14 13.76
CA LYS A 7 3.84 16.50 14.26
C LYS A 7 2.37 16.66 14.66
N GLY A 8 1.84 15.68 15.41
CA GLY A 8 0.48 15.69 15.87
C GLY A 8 -0.57 15.18 14.87
N HIS A 9 -0.20 14.97 13.61
CA HIS A 9 -1.10 14.37 12.63
C HIS A 9 -1.14 12.86 12.81
N VAL A 10 -2.33 12.31 13.00
CA VAL A 10 -2.54 10.87 13.17
C VAL A 10 -2.63 10.22 11.80
N ILE A 11 -1.84 9.16 11.62
CA ILE A 11 -1.86 8.32 10.43
C ILE A 11 -2.66 7.08 10.78
N ALA A 12 -3.69 6.75 10.00
CA ALA A 12 -4.61 5.67 10.36
C ALA A 12 -5.05 4.84 9.14
N VAL A 13 -5.34 3.58 9.40
CA VAL A 13 -6.12 2.73 8.50
C VAL A 13 -7.56 2.77 9.01
N PHE A 14 -8.48 3.17 8.15
CA PHE A 14 -9.90 3.07 8.47
C PHE A 14 -10.36 1.63 8.24
N LEU A 15 -11.30 1.18 9.06
CA LEU A 15 -11.74 -0.22 9.03
C LEU A 15 -13.06 -0.42 8.31
N ARG A 16 -13.69 0.68 7.86
CA ARG A 16 -14.95 0.65 7.11
C ARG A 16 -14.73 1.14 5.70
N ASP A 17 -15.29 0.42 4.75
CA ASP A 17 -15.33 0.80 3.33
C ASP A 17 -13.96 0.98 2.70
N GLU A 18 -12.93 0.39 3.30
CA GLU A 18 -11.61 0.39 2.70
C GLU A 18 -11.57 -0.59 1.54
N HIS A 19 -10.91 -0.19 0.47
CA HIS A 19 -10.76 -0.99 -0.74
C HIS A 19 -9.38 -0.74 -1.35
N CYS A 20 -8.96 -1.65 -2.21
CA CYS A 20 -7.66 -1.55 -2.88
C CYS A 20 -7.54 -0.26 -3.70
N PRO A 21 -6.33 0.29 -3.82
CA PRO A 21 -5.04 -0.23 -3.34
C PRO A 21 -4.81 0.01 -1.84
N PRO A 22 -3.77 -0.63 -1.24
CA PRO A 22 -3.47 -0.41 0.17
C PRO A 22 -3.13 1.06 0.45
N HIS A 23 -3.78 1.64 1.44
CA HIS A 23 -3.58 3.05 1.75
C HIS A 23 -3.90 3.39 3.19
N VAL A 24 -3.42 4.55 3.60
CA VAL A 24 -3.70 5.14 4.90
C VAL A 24 -4.31 6.53 4.71
N HIS A 25 -4.95 7.01 5.77
CA HIS A 25 -5.55 8.33 5.82
C HIS A 25 -4.83 9.18 6.87
N VAL A 26 -4.68 10.47 6.57
CA VAL A 26 -4.17 11.46 7.50
C VAL A 26 -5.10 12.66 7.47
N ARG A 27 -5.67 13.02 8.62
CA ARG A 27 -6.53 14.19 8.74
C ARG A 27 -5.75 15.37 9.27
N GLY A 28 -5.81 16.48 8.52
CA GLY A 28 -5.41 17.79 9.00
C GLY A 28 -6.64 18.59 9.46
N LYS A 29 -6.44 19.86 9.75
CA LYS A 29 -7.55 20.70 10.20
C LYS A 29 -8.60 20.94 9.13
N GLN A 30 -8.21 21.11 7.90
CA GLN A 30 -9.12 21.45 6.80
C GLN A 30 -8.77 20.68 5.53
N TRP A 31 -8.09 19.55 5.69
CA TRP A 31 -7.68 18.69 4.58
C TRP A 31 -7.60 17.25 5.05
N ASP A 32 -7.80 16.33 4.13
CA ASP A 32 -7.54 14.91 4.29
C ASP A 32 -6.57 14.46 3.22
N ALA A 33 -5.59 13.65 3.57
CA ALA A 33 -4.65 13.09 2.62
C ALA A 33 -4.68 11.58 2.67
N ARG A 34 -4.45 10.95 1.52
CA ARG A 34 -4.27 9.50 1.43
C ARG A 34 -2.90 9.19 0.88
N PHE A 35 -2.26 8.18 1.44
CA PHE A 35 -0.96 7.69 1.00
C PHE A 35 -1.08 6.21 0.69
N ARG A 36 -0.60 5.81 -0.49
CA ARG A 36 -0.54 4.40 -0.87
C ARG A 36 0.76 3.79 -0.37
N PHE A 37 0.70 2.56 0.06
CA PHE A 37 1.87 1.79 0.44
C PHE A 37 1.88 0.45 -0.29
N SER A 38 3.06 -0.16 -0.38
CA SER A 38 3.25 -1.43 -1.07
C SER A 38 3.52 -2.55 -0.06
N PHE A 39 3.02 -3.74 -0.37
CA PHE A 39 3.39 -4.95 0.36
C PHE A 39 4.71 -5.54 -0.14
N LEU A 40 5.23 -5.08 -1.28
CA LEU A 40 6.37 -5.71 -1.94
C LEU A 40 7.68 -4.93 -1.74
N ASP A 41 7.60 -3.63 -1.55
CA ASP A 41 8.78 -2.79 -1.37
C ASP A 41 8.49 -1.67 -0.37
N GLY A 42 9.46 -0.83 -0.12
CA GLY A 42 9.33 0.28 0.82
C GLY A 42 8.67 1.52 0.25
N ARG A 43 8.09 1.45 -0.93
CA ARG A 43 7.54 2.61 -1.62
C ARG A 43 6.25 3.09 -0.94
N VAL A 44 6.20 4.38 -0.66
CA VAL A 44 5.04 5.08 -0.14
C VAL A 44 4.84 6.33 -0.98
N GLU A 45 3.63 6.54 -1.48
CA GLU A 45 3.31 7.63 -2.38
C GLU A 45 2.07 8.40 -1.91
N LEU A 46 2.12 9.72 -2.00
CA LEU A 46 0.92 10.52 -1.82
C LEU A 46 -0.07 10.18 -2.94
N TRP A 47 -1.29 9.80 -2.55
CA TRP A 47 -2.34 9.49 -3.51
C TRP A 47 -3.14 10.74 -3.85
N ASP A 48 -3.70 11.40 -2.85
CA ASP A 48 -4.45 12.64 -3.05
C ASP A 48 -4.56 13.45 -1.76
N VAL A 49 -4.99 14.70 -1.94
CA VAL A 49 -5.35 15.61 -0.85
C VAL A 49 -6.73 16.18 -1.18
N ASP A 50 -7.64 16.17 -0.20
CA ASP A 50 -9.00 16.64 -0.37
C ASP A 50 -9.37 17.62 0.76
N PRO A 51 -9.78 18.83 0.45
CA PRO A 51 -9.78 19.45 -0.87
C PRO A 51 -8.38 19.94 -1.29
N GLU A 52 -8.09 19.85 -2.56
CA GLU A 52 -6.76 20.20 -3.08
C GLU A 52 -6.36 21.65 -2.77
N ARG A 53 -7.34 22.56 -2.79
CA ARG A 53 -7.08 23.98 -2.47
C ARG A 53 -6.59 24.22 -1.04
N ARG A 54 -6.74 23.23 -0.16
CA ARG A 54 -6.30 23.29 1.24
C ARG A 54 -5.09 22.43 1.51
N ARG A 55 -4.39 22.04 0.47
CA ARG A 55 -3.18 21.23 0.57
C ARG A 55 -2.21 21.86 1.57
N PRO A 56 -1.71 21.08 2.54
CA PRO A 56 -0.71 21.59 3.47
C PRO A 56 0.63 21.84 2.77
N PRO A 57 1.56 22.54 3.43
CA PRO A 57 2.91 22.73 2.88
C PRO A 57 3.55 21.39 2.51
N PRO A 58 4.35 21.34 1.42
CA PRO A 58 4.98 20.09 0.96
C PRO A 58 5.80 19.38 2.03
N GLY A 59 6.43 20.11 2.93
CA GLY A 59 7.23 19.53 4.01
C GLY A 59 6.39 18.69 4.98
N ILE A 60 5.13 19.04 5.21
CA ILE A 60 4.23 18.25 6.08
C ILE A 60 3.90 16.92 5.41
N LEU A 61 3.52 16.95 4.15
CA LEU A 61 3.20 15.72 3.39
C LEU A 61 4.41 14.81 3.27
N GLU A 62 5.58 15.37 2.98
CA GLU A 62 6.82 14.59 2.88
C GLU A 62 7.23 14.00 4.23
N GLY A 63 7.06 14.73 5.32
CA GLY A 63 7.34 14.21 6.66
C GLY A 63 6.43 13.04 7.02
N ILE A 64 5.16 13.09 6.63
CA ILE A 64 4.23 11.97 6.82
C ILE A 64 4.68 10.78 5.99
N ARG A 65 5.05 11.01 4.73
CA ARG A 65 5.53 9.94 3.85
C ARG A 65 6.77 9.26 4.44
N GLN A 66 7.74 10.03 4.93
CA GLN A 66 8.95 9.50 5.55
C GLN A 66 8.63 8.71 6.82
N THR A 67 7.67 9.16 7.61
CA THR A 67 7.22 8.42 8.79
C THR A 67 6.66 7.06 8.40
N LEU A 68 5.85 7.00 7.36
CA LEU A 68 5.28 5.74 6.85
C LEU A 68 6.35 4.81 6.30
N MET A 69 7.45 5.35 5.80
CA MET A 69 8.55 4.54 5.27
C MET A 69 9.42 3.90 6.36
N GLN A 70 9.29 4.35 7.60
CA GLN A 70 10.01 3.72 8.71
C GLN A 70 9.61 2.25 8.82
N ARG A 71 10.61 1.39 8.97
CA ARG A 71 10.40 -0.07 8.92
C ARG A 71 9.32 -0.55 9.88
N HIS A 72 9.33 -0.10 11.13
CA HIS A 72 8.35 -0.53 12.13
C HIS A 72 6.95 0.01 11.87
N VAL A 73 6.83 1.21 11.29
CA VAL A 73 5.55 1.81 10.94
C VAL A 73 4.95 1.06 9.75
N LEU A 74 5.73 0.84 8.72
CA LEU A 74 5.28 0.13 7.53
C LEU A 74 4.88 -1.31 7.84
N ALA A 75 5.63 -1.99 8.69
CA ALA A 75 5.27 -3.34 9.15
C ALA A 75 3.93 -3.34 9.87
N ARG A 76 3.66 -2.34 10.72
CA ARG A 76 2.39 -2.20 11.44
C ARG A 76 1.24 -1.94 10.48
N VAL A 77 1.42 -1.07 9.52
CA VAL A 77 0.42 -0.75 8.50
C VAL A 77 0.04 -2.00 7.71
N ARG A 78 1.04 -2.74 7.24
CA ARG A 78 0.82 -3.98 6.49
C ARG A 78 0.06 -5.01 7.31
N ARG A 79 0.44 -5.18 8.58
CA ARG A 79 -0.23 -6.10 9.49
C ARG A 79 -1.70 -5.73 9.66
N ILE A 80 -2.00 -4.46 9.97
CA ILE A 80 -3.37 -3.99 10.22
C ILE A 80 -4.22 -4.16 8.96
N TRP A 81 -3.70 -3.73 7.82
CA TRP A 81 -4.41 -3.89 6.54
C TRP A 81 -4.73 -5.35 6.27
N TRP A 82 -3.73 -6.22 6.36
CA TRP A 82 -3.91 -7.65 6.11
C TRP A 82 -4.89 -8.30 7.08
N GLU A 83 -4.77 -8.04 8.38
CA GLU A 83 -5.64 -8.64 9.37
C GLU A 83 -7.11 -8.24 9.17
N LYS A 84 -7.37 -7.04 8.68
CA LYS A 84 -8.74 -6.54 8.54
C LYS A 84 -9.34 -6.80 7.16
N LEU A 85 -8.56 -6.72 6.11
CA LEU A 85 -9.07 -6.81 4.74
C LEU A 85 -8.74 -8.14 4.06
N GLN A 86 -7.77 -8.89 4.58
CA GLN A 86 -7.39 -10.21 4.07
C GLN A 86 -7.02 -10.18 2.59
N THR A 87 -6.43 -9.09 2.13
CA THR A 87 -5.93 -8.93 0.77
C THR A 87 -4.70 -8.04 0.76
N VAL A 88 -3.77 -8.29 -0.14
CA VAL A 88 -2.64 -7.41 -0.42
C VAL A 88 -2.86 -6.62 -1.70
N CYS A 89 -4.04 -6.76 -2.32
CA CYS A 89 -4.47 -6.00 -3.50
C CYS A 89 -3.64 -6.29 -4.76
N LEU A 90 -3.13 -7.50 -4.88
CA LEU A 90 -2.34 -7.94 -6.04
C LEU A 90 -3.07 -8.96 -6.92
N GLU A 91 -4.25 -9.40 -6.52
CA GLU A 91 -5.10 -10.27 -7.33
C GLU A 91 -5.45 -9.56 -8.64
N ASN A 92 -5.56 -10.32 -9.72
CA ASN A 92 -5.80 -9.80 -11.07
C ASN A 92 -4.67 -8.93 -11.62
N HIS A 93 -3.47 -9.10 -11.07
CA HIS A 93 -2.24 -8.50 -11.59
C HIS A 93 -1.31 -9.61 -12.07
N SER A 94 -0.23 -9.23 -12.70
CA SER A 94 0.77 -10.15 -13.20
C SER A 94 2.14 -9.79 -12.62
N TRP A 95 3.04 -10.76 -12.60
CA TRP A 95 4.41 -10.59 -12.17
C TRP A 95 5.34 -10.71 -13.37
N ASP A 96 6.10 -9.66 -13.66
CA ASP A 96 7.14 -9.69 -14.66
C ASP A 96 8.43 -10.19 -14.01
N TRP A 97 8.80 -11.43 -14.31
CA TRP A 97 9.95 -12.07 -13.70
C TRP A 97 11.27 -11.39 -14.08
N ASP A 98 11.39 -10.96 -15.33
CA ASP A 98 12.63 -10.35 -15.81
C ASP A 98 12.81 -8.93 -15.24
N ALA A 99 11.73 -8.19 -15.12
CA ALA A 99 11.76 -6.84 -14.54
C ALA A 99 11.66 -6.85 -13.01
N ASP A 100 11.30 -7.99 -12.41
CA ASP A 100 11.15 -8.17 -10.97
C ASP A 100 10.10 -7.18 -10.38
N GLU A 101 8.97 -7.06 -11.07
CA GLU A 101 7.92 -6.11 -10.68
C GLU A 101 6.52 -6.59 -11.03
N VAL A 102 5.54 -6.01 -10.33
CA VAL A 102 4.12 -6.22 -10.63
C VAL A 102 3.72 -5.35 -11.81
N VAL A 103 2.99 -5.94 -12.75
CA VAL A 103 2.36 -5.20 -13.84
C VAL A 103 0.84 -5.34 -13.73
N PRO A 104 0.08 -4.25 -13.94
CA PRO A 104 -1.38 -4.29 -13.83
C PRO A 104 -2.01 -5.20 -14.87
N GLY A 105 -3.07 -5.89 -14.47
CA GLY A 105 -3.87 -6.72 -15.37
C GLY A 105 -3.28 -8.10 -15.60
N LEU A 106 -4.01 -8.88 -16.39
CA LEU A 106 -3.61 -10.24 -16.78
C LEU A 106 -2.90 -10.14 -18.11
N ILE A 107 -1.56 -10.26 -18.09
CA ILE A 107 -0.74 -10.09 -19.28
C ILE A 107 -0.21 -11.43 -19.72
N ILE A 108 -0.47 -11.77 -21.00
CA ILE A 108 0.04 -12.98 -21.63
C ILE A 108 1.29 -12.61 -22.39
N ARG A 109 2.43 -12.86 -21.78
CA ARG A 109 3.74 -12.56 -22.36
C ARG A 109 4.79 -13.48 -21.73
N ARG A 110 5.79 -13.86 -22.50
CA ARG A 110 6.90 -14.68 -21.99
C ARG A 110 7.58 -13.96 -20.80
N GLY A 111 7.81 -14.70 -19.73
CA GLY A 111 8.43 -14.16 -18.52
C GLY A 111 7.45 -13.46 -17.58
N VAL A 112 6.17 -13.43 -17.94
CA VAL A 112 5.12 -12.83 -17.10
C VAL A 112 4.20 -13.93 -16.58
N TYR A 113 3.90 -13.88 -15.28
CA TYR A 113 3.10 -14.88 -14.59
C TYR A 113 1.88 -14.20 -13.96
N VAL A 114 0.75 -14.90 -13.94
CA VAL A 114 -0.45 -14.41 -13.27
C VAL A 114 -0.28 -14.62 -11.78
N ILE A 115 -0.63 -13.61 -10.99
CA ILE A 115 -0.71 -13.72 -9.53
C ILE A 115 -2.04 -14.37 -9.19
N ALA A 116 -2.01 -15.69 -8.94
CA ALA A 116 -3.22 -16.45 -8.64
C ALA A 116 -3.77 -16.10 -7.26
N ASN A 117 -2.88 -15.95 -6.29
CA ASN A 117 -3.22 -15.43 -4.97
C ASN A 117 -1.98 -14.83 -4.33
N ALA A 118 -2.21 -14.03 -3.29
CA ALA A 118 -1.16 -13.41 -2.53
C ALA A 118 -1.59 -13.32 -1.07
N ARG A 119 -0.64 -13.47 -0.16
CA ARG A 119 -0.89 -13.33 1.27
C ARG A 119 0.28 -12.67 1.95
N HIS A 120 0.00 -12.02 3.08
CA HIS A 120 1.04 -11.41 3.90
C HIS A 120 1.34 -12.29 5.11
N ASP A 121 2.60 -12.64 5.27
CA ASP A 121 3.09 -13.36 6.45
C ASP A 121 3.52 -12.32 7.48
N VAL A 122 2.68 -12.11 8.49
CA VAL A 122 2.91 -11.10 9.53
C VAL A 122 4.17 -11.44 10.33
N ALA A 123 4.33 -12.69 10.71
CA ALA A 123 5.48 -13.11 11.53
C ALA A 123 6.80 -12.93 10.79
N GLY A 124 6.85 -13.29 9.52
CA GLY A 124 8.04 -13.15 8.68
C GLY A 124 8.18 -11.78 8.02
N GLN A 125 7.19 -10.92 8.15
CA GLN A 125 7.14 -9.60 7.51
C GLN A 125 7.43 -9.68 6.01
N ARG A 126 6.76 -10.61 5.35
CA ARG A 126 6.95 -10.84 3.90
C ARG A 126 5.62 -11.13 3.22
N THR A 127 5.57 -10.83 1.95
CA THR A 127 4.40 -11.12 1.11
C THR A 127 4.72 -12.30 0.21
N LEU A 128 3.82 -13.27 0.18
CA LEU A 128 3.97 -14.51 -0.57
C LEU A 128 3.02 -14.46 -1.76
N LEU A 129 3.60 -14.61 -2.94
CA LEU A 129 2.83 -14.63 -4.19
C LEU A 129 2.78 -16.06 -4.72
N ASN A 130 1.58 -16.51 -5.09
CA ASN A 130 1.42 -17.75 -5.84
C ASN A 130 1.29 -17.40 -7.31
N LEU A 131 2.35 -17.69 -8.07
CA LEU A 131 2.42 -17.37 -9.49
C LEU A 131 2.03 -18.58 -10.32
N VAL A 132 1.21 -18.36 -11.34
CA VAL A 132 0.86 -19.40 -12.30
C VAL A 132 1.17 -18.89 -13.71
N ARG A 133 1.55 -19.82 -14.58
CA ARG A 133 1.79 -19.49 -15.98
C ARG A 133 0.47 -19.13 -16.63
N ALA A 134 0.43 -18.01 -17.36
CA ALA A 134 -0.74 -17.67 -18.14
C ALA A 134 -0.98 -18.77 -19.21
N PRO A 135 -2.24 -19.14 -19.45
CA PRO A 135 -2.52 -20.11 -20.52
C PRO A 135 -2.11 -19.51 -21.87
N ASP A 136 -1.54 -20.38 -22.69
CA ASP A 136 -1.14 -20.01 -24.05
C ASP A 136 -2.37 -19.73 -24.94
#